data_19206d9983e2da7adf44894e15b36e6e
#
_entry.id   19206d9983e2da7adf44894e15b36e6e
#
_cell.length_a   1.000
_cell.length_b   1.000
_cell.length_c   1.000
_cell.angle_alpha   90.00
_cell.angle_beta   90.00
_cell.angle_gamma   90.00
#
_symmetry.space_group_name_H-M   'P 1'
#
loop_
_entity.id
_entity.type
_entity.pdbx_description
1 polymer ?
#
loop_
_entity_poly.entity_id
_entity_poly.type
_entity_poly.pdbx_seq_one_letter_code
_entity_poly.pdbx_strand_id
1 'polypeptide(L)'
;MDARDLLAKPDESLLDHLKKVVEEGKKIAEFLKLSHELQEKALLACLFHDVGKATKSFQAKMKGERGRAYPHPLASLPFIIATGVGTTPLGMAATAAVLTHHSPLGKDLYRGLQDKPADYIEEKTLKALLQELSYLLNEYGIGKNLPVYEALKLIKACKYAPGLLLEQNFKFGEEVKTLRLMLKELPPQEYAAIKTVLMLADWVVSSKKFSAKDLFLFEGQNKLKAYLSQKILR
;
A
#
# COMPACT_ATOMS: atom_id res chain seq x y z
N MET A 1 -5.69 1.95 -21.49
CA MET A 1 -5.50 0.67 -20.79
C MET A 1 -6.70 0.47 -19.88
N ASP A 2 -7.28 -0.72 -19.84
CA ASP A 2 -8.32 -1.06 -18.86
C ASP A 2 -7.66 -1.24 -17.47
N ALA A 3 -8.40 -1.02 -16.38
CA ALA A 3 -7.89 -1.29 -15.02
C ALA A 3 -7.52 -2.76 -14.81
N ARG A 4 -8.19 -3.67 -15.53
CA ARG A 4 -7.94 -5.11 -15.50
C ARG A 4 -6.64 -5.53 -16.19
N ASP A 5 -6.10 -4.68 -17.06
CA ASP A 5 -4.83 -4.92 -17.76
C ASP A 5 -3.61 -4.46 -16.94
N LEU A 6 -3.84 -3.79 -15.81
CA LEU A 6 -2.77 -3.34 -14.93
C LEU A 6 -2.11 -4.55 -14.26
N LEU A 7 -0.78 -4.55 -14.23
CA LEU A 7 0.03 -5.63 -13.69
C LEU A 7 0.61 -5.26 -12.30
N ALA A 8 0.50 -6.16 -11.34
CA ALA A 8 1.27 -6.13 -10.10
C ALA A 8 2.64 -6.79 -10.29
N LYS A 9 2.67 -7.86 -11.11
CA LYS A 9 3.84 -8.64 -11.54
C LYS A 9 3.64 -9.04 -12.99
N PRO A 10 4.67 -9.53 -13.70
CA PRO A 10 4.54 -9.92 -15.12
C PRO A 10 3.41 -10.92 -15.39
N ASP A 11 3.07 -11.76 -14.44
CA ASP A 11 2.09 -12.84 -14.53
C ASP A 11 0.86 -12.66 -13.62
N GLU A 12 0.68 -11.49 -13.02
CA GLU A 12 -0.41 -11.23 -12.07
C GLU A 12 -1.01 -9.85 -12.28
N SER A 13 -2.35 -9.78 -12.42
CA SER A 13 -3.05 -8.50 -12.49
C SER A 13 -2.98 -7.75 -11.16
N LEU A 14 -3.00 -6.41 -11.22
CA LEU A 14 -2.97 -5.59 -10.02
C LEU A 14 -4.22 -5.84 -9.14
N LEU A 15 -5.39 -5.89 -9.76
CA LEU A 15 -6.64 -6.10 -9.01
C LEU A 15 -6.70 -7.48 -8.34
N ASP A 16 -6.25 -8.54 -9.02
CA ASP A 16 -6.21 -9.88 -8.43
C ASP A 16 -5.21 -9.96 -7.28
N HIS A 17 -4.06 -9.29 -7.42
CA HIS A 17 -3.09 -9.19 -6.34
C HIS A 17 -3.69 -8.51 -5.11
N LEU A 18 -4.31 -7.33 -5.28
CA LEU A 18 -4.95 -6.59 -4.20
C LEU A 18 -6.04 -7.40 -3.50
N LYS A 19 -6.92 -8.09 -4.25
CA LYS A 19 -7.95 -8.97 -3.70
C LYS A 19 -7.35 -10.07 -2.82
N LYS A 20 -6.37 -10.80 -3.33
CA LYS A 20 -5.70 -11.87 -2.58
C LYS A 20 -5.06 -11.33 -1.28
N VAL A 21 -4.41 -10.16 -1.35
CA VAL A 21 -3.78 -9.56 -0.17
C VAL A 21 -4.83 -9.14 0.87
N VAL A 22 -5.99 -8.62 0.46
CA VAL A 22 -7.10 -8.33 1.38
C VAL A 22 -7.65 -9.61 2.02
N GLU A 23 -7.86 -10.66 1.23
CA GLU A 23 -8.36 -11.95 1.73
C GLU A 23 -7.41 -12.60 2.74
N GLU A 24 -6.12 -12.63 2.45
CA GLU A 24 -5.13 -13.13 3.41
C GLU A 24 -4.98 -12.20 4.63
N GLY A 25 -5.04 -10.88 4.42
CA GLY A 25 -5.05 -9.89 5.49
C GLY A 25 -6.21 -10.08 6.47
N LYS A 26 -7.41 -10.40 5.95
CA LYS A 26 -8.59 -10.71 6.78
C LYS A 26 -8.34 -11.92 7.67
N LYS A 27 -7.85 -13.01 7.12
CA LYS A 27 -7.52 -14.25 7.88
C LYS A 27 -6.49 -13.97 8.98
N ILE A 28 -5.46 -13.17 8.66
CA ILE A 28 -4.40 -12.80 9.62
C ILE A 28 -4.97 -11.91 10.73
N ALA A 29 -5.77 -10.90 10.38
CA ALA A 29 -6.37 -9.99 11.35
C ALA A 29 -7.34 -10.70 12.30
N GLU A 30 -8.15 -11.63 11.79
CA GLU A 30 -9.02 -12.51 12.58
C GLU A 30 -8.23 -13.42 13.52
N PHE A 31 -7.16 -14.05 13.01
CA PHE A 31 -6.27 -14.88 13.83
C PHE A 31 -5.61 -14.09 14.97
N LEU A 32 -5.16 -12.87 14.70
CA LEU A 32 -4.57 -11.98 15.69
C LEU A 32 -5.62 -11.39 16.64
N LYS A 33 -6.92 -11.68 16.43
CA LYS A 33 -8.04 -11.17 17.22
C LYS A 33 -8.04 -9.65 17.34
N LEU A 34 -7.71 -8.96 16.26
CA LEU A 34 -7.72 -7.51 16.22
C LEU A 34 -9.16 -6.99 16.42
N SER A 35 -9.30 -5.82 17.04
CA SER A 35 -10.59 -5.14 17.12
C SER A 35 -11.13 -4.86 15.70
N HIS A 36 -12.45 -4.72 15.57
CA HIS A 36 -13.10 -4.46 14.28
C HIS A 36 -12.50 -3.24 13.57
N GLU A 37 -12.23 -2.17 14.32
CA GLU A 37 -11.66 -0.94 13.78
C GLU A 37 -10.22 -1.16 13.27
N LEU A 38 -9.38 -1.91 14.00
CA LEU A 38 -8.04 -2.27 13.55
C LEU A 38 -8.05 -3.19 12.34
N GLN A 39 -8.98 -4.15 12.29
CA GLN A 39 -9.18 -5.00 11.12
C GLN A 39 -9.51 -4.15 9.88
N GLU A 40 -10.50 -3.25 10.00
CA GLU A 40 -10.88 -2.35 8.91
C GLU A 40 -9.68 -1.56 8.37
N LYS A 41 -8.87 -0.97 9.26
CA LYS A 41 -7.69 -0.19 8.86
C LYS A 41 -6.57 -1.05 8.28
N ALA A 42 -6.39 -2.27 8.77
CA ALA A 42 -5.45 -3.23 8.20
C ALA A 42 -5.88 -3.67 6.79
N LEU A 43 -7.15 -3.98 6.59
CA LEU A 43 -7.68 -4.34 5.27
C LEU A 43 -7.63 -3.17 4.29
N LEU A 44 -7.88 -1.95 4.76
CA LEU A 44 -7.69 -0.74 3.97
C LEU A 44 -6.24 -0.61 3.50
N ALA A 45 -5.27 -0.81 4.41
CA ALA A 45 -3.86 -0.80 4.05
C ALA A 45 -3.52 -1.91 3.03
N CYS A 46 -4.08 -3.12 3.21
CA CYS A 46 -3.93 -4.22 2.25
C CYS A 46 -4.48 -3.86 0.86
N LEU A 47 -5.63 -3.20 0.78
CA LEU A 47 -6.24 -2.81 -0.50
C LEU A 47 -5.42 -1.74 -1.23
N PHE A 48 -4.83 -0.80 -0.51
CA PHE A 48 -4.19 0.36 -1.13
C PHE A 48 -2.66 0.28 -1.25
N HIS A 49 -1.98 -0.72 -0.66
CA HIS A 49 -0.51 -0.74 -0.57
C HIS A 49 0.19 -0.65 -1.93
N ASP A 50 -0.35 -1.30 -2.92
CA ASP A 50 0.24 -1.49 -4.25
C ASP A 50 -0.48 -0.75 -5.38
N VAL A 51 -1.52 0.03 -5.09
CA VAL A 51 -2.29 0.77 -6.11
C VAL A 51 -1.39 1.70 -6.93
N GLY A 52 -0.33 2.22 -6.34
CA GLY A 52 0.69 3.01 -7.04
C GLY A 52 1.43 2.28 -8.16
N LYS A 53 1.34 0.96 -8.24
CA LYS A 53 1.83 0.19 -9.39
C LYS A 53 1.07 0.49 -10.69
N ALA A 54 -0.09 1.12 -10.62
CA ALA A 54 -0.83 1.59 -11.79
C ALA A 54 -0.13 2.71 -12.58
N THR A 55 0.93 3.31 -12.06
CA THR A 55 1.67 4.38 -12.74
C THR A 55 2.32 3.89 -14.03
N LYS A 56 2.42 4.81 -15.01
CA LYS A 56 2.94 4.52 -16.34
C LYS A 56 4.35 3.91 -16.29
N SER A 57 5.23 4.47 -15.48
CA SER A 57 6.62 3.97 -15.38
C SER A 57 6.69 2.57 -14.79
N PHE A 58 5.81 2.26 -13.83
CA PHE A 58 5.74 0.91 -13.26
C PHE A 58 5.20 -0.08 -14.29
N GLN A 59 4.13 0.26 -14.99
CA GLN A 59 3.54 -0.61 -16.03
C GLN A 59 4.50 -0.85 -17.20
N ALA A 60 5.26 0.17 -17.62
CA ALA A 60 6.32 0.03 -18.62
C ALA A 60 7.38 -1.00 -18.18
N LYS A 61 7.82 -0.91 -16.92
CA LYS A 61 8.76 -1.88 -16.33
C LYS A 61 8.20 -3.31 -16.31
N MET A 62 6.91 -3.48 -15.98
CA MET A 62 6.27 -4.81 -15.98
C MET A 62 6.22 -5.44 -17.38
N LYS A 63 6.20 -4.61 -18.41
CA LYS A 63 6.26 -5.02 -19.83
C LYS A 63 7.68 -5.22 -20.36
N GLY A 64 8.70 -5.12 -19.49
CA GLY A 64 10.10 -5.32 -19.85
C GLY A 64 10.79 -4.08 -20.43
N GLU A 65 10.15 -2.91 -20.40
CA GLU A 65 10.78 -1.66 -20.85
C GLU A 65 11.89 -1.23 -19.89
N ARG A 66 12.96 -0.65 -20.45
CA ARG A 66 14.07 -0.12 -19.65
C ARG A 66 13.65 1.18 -18.97
N GLY A 67 13.93 1.31 -17.69
CA GLY A 67 13.66 2.53 -16.94
C GLY A 67 13.55 2.28 -15.43
N ARG A 68 13.45 3.38 -14.67
CA ARG A 68 13.21 3.32 -13.22
C ARG A 68 11.74 3.64 -12.99
N ALA A 69 11.03 2.73 -12.34
CA ALA A 69 9.67 3.00 -11.88
C ALA A 69 9.68 3.99 -10.71
N TYR A 70 8.65 4.83 -10.62
CA TYR A 70 8.39 5.64 -9.45
C TYR A 70 8.09 4.71 -8.25
N PRO A 71 8.50 5.05 -7.01
CA PRO A 71 8.20 4.23 -5.85
C PRO A 71 6.70 4.08 -5.64
N HIS A 72 6.17 2.88 -5.89
CA HIS A 72 4.73 2.63 -5.79
C HIS A 72 4.14 2.87 -4.39
N PRO A 73 4.86 2.70 -3.24
CA PRO A 73 4.29 3.08 -1.95
C PRO A 73 3.93 4.56 -1.87
N LEU A 74 4.76 5.44 -2.45
CA LEU A 74 4.47 6.87 -2.55
C LEU A 74 3.33 7.15 -3.53
N ALA A 75 3.33 6.49 -4.68
CA ALA A 75 2.27 6.62 -5.66
C ALA A 75 0.90 6.08 -5.16
N SER A 76 0.90 5.23 -4.13
CA SER A 76 -0.31 4.72 -3.48
C SER A 76 -0.95 5.71 -2.51
N LEU A 77 -0.17 6.65 -1.95
CA LEU A 77 -0.66 7.59 -0.93
C LEU A 77 -1.88 8.41 -1.35
N PRO A 78 -1.95 9.01 -2.55
CA PRO A 78 -3.12 9.78 -2.96
C PRO A 78 -4.42 8.98 -2.88
N PHE A 79 -4.35 7.69 -3.13
CA PHE A 79 -5.53 6.82 -3.13
C PHE A 79 -6.04 6.57 -1.71
N ILE A 80 -5.17 6.22 -0.76
CA ILE A 80 -5.59 6.00 0.63
C ILE A 80 -6.01 7.32 1.30
N ILE A 81 -5.36 8.44 1.01
CA ILE A 81 -5.74 9.76 1.54
C ILE A 81 -7.12 10.17 1.01
N ALA A 82 -7.44 9.87 -0.26
CA ALA A 82 -8.73 10.17 -0.86
C ALA A 82 -9.92 9.46 -0.17
N THR A 83 -9.68 8.39 0.58
CA THR A 83 -10.72 7.75 1.41
C THR A 83 -11.12 8.59 2.64
N GLY A 84 -10.41 9.68 2.92
CA GLY A 84 -10.61 10.49 4.13
C GLY A 84 -10.10 9.85 5.42
N VAL A 85 -9.48 8.67 5.31
CA VAL A 85 -8.99 7.90 6.48
C VAL A 85 -7.83 8.58 7.17
N GLY A 86 -7.02 9.37 6.46
CA GLY A 86 -5.83 10.06 7.00
C GLY A 86 -6.10 11.10 8.09
N THR A 87 -7.36 11.40 8.42
CA THR A 87 -7.74 12.39 9.45
C THR A 87 -7.83 11.81 10.87
N THR A 88 -7.75 10.50 11.03
CA THR A 88 -7.77 9.83 12.33
C THR A 88 -6.42 9.20 12.65
N PRO A 89 -6.04 9.03 13.95
CA PRO A 89 -4.79 8.37 14.33
C PRO A 89 -4.62 6.97 13.69
N LEU A 90 -5.66 6.16 13.68
CA LEU A 90 -5.65 4.83 13.04
C LEU A 90 -5.56 4.93 11.52
N GLY A 91 -6.20 5.91 10.90
CA GLY A 91 -6.08 6.17 9.47
C GLY A 91 -4.69 6.63 9.07
N MET A 92 -4.05 7.44 9.90
CA MET A 92 -2.64 7.80 9.72
C MET A 92 -1.74 6.57 9.87
N ALA A 93 -2.03 5.67 10.81
CA ALA A 93 -1.31 4.40 10.96
C ALA A 93 -1.43 3.50 9.72
N ALA A 94 -2.62 3.40 9.13
CA ALA A 94 -2.83 2.66 7.88
C ALA A 94 -2.07 3.30 6.71
N THR A 95 -2.11 4.62 6.58
CA THR A 95 -1.37 5.38 5.56
C THR A 95 0.14 5.19 5.71
N ALA A 96 0.65 5.25 6.94
CA ALA A 96 2.05 4.99 7.25
C ALA A 96 2.45 3.53 6.97
N ALA A 97 1.57 2.56 7.21
CA ALA A 97 1.80 1.16 6.87
C ALA A 97 1.95 0.98 5.36
N VAL A 98 1.06 1.58 4.55
CA VAL A 98 1.18 1.60 3.08
C VAL A 98 2.50 2.21 2.64
N LEU A 99 2.88 3.35 3.21
CA LEU A 99 4.12 4.03 2.85
C LEU A 99 5.38 3.21 3.15
N THR A 100 5.35 2.43 4.23
CA THR A 100 6.54 1.78 4.79
C THR A 100 6.55 0.25 4.63
N HIS A 101 5.64 -0.34 3.84
CA HIS A 101 5.51 -1.79 3.78
C HIS A 101 6.76 -2.50 3.23
N HIS A 102 7.57 -1.86 2.39
CA HIS A 102 8.84 -2.38 1.90
C HIS A 102 10.05 -2.01 2.74
N SER A 103 9.93 -1.01 3.62
CA SER A 103 11.07 -0.52 4.40
C SER A 103 10.68 -0.27 5.84
N PRO A 104 11.44 -0.77 6.81
CA PRO A 104 11.14 -0.53 8.23
C PRO A 104 11.14 0.95 8.60
N LEU A 105 11.87 1.79 7.87
CA LEU A 105 12.10 3.20 8.21
C LEU A 105 11.89 4.16 7.04
N GLY A 106 11.43 3.71 5.89
CA GLY A 106 11.22 4.57 4.73
C GLY A 106 12.48 5.20 4.13
N LYS A 107 13.67 4.84 4.61
CA LYS A 107 14.95 5.48 4.17
C LYS A 107 15.18 5.37 2.67
N ASP A 108 14.79 4.25 2.06
CA ASP A 108 14.99 4.00 0.63
C ASP A 108 13.95 4.68 -0.25
N LEU A 109 12.78 5.05 0.33
CA LEU A 109 11.73 5.77 -0.38
C LEU A 109 12.19 7.18 -0.79
N TYR A 110 13.05 7.79 0.00
CA TYR A 110 13.49 9.18 -0.17
C TYR A 110 14.79 9.33 -0.95
N ARG A 111 15.59 8.25 -1.04
CA ARG A 111 16.79 8.26 -1.87
C ARG A 111 16.41 8.29 -3.34
N GLY A 112 16.62 9.42 -3.98
CA GLY A 112 16.41 9.61 -5.42
C GLY A 112 15.00 10.06 -5.81
N LEU A 113 14.17 10.61 -4.90
CA LEU A 113 12.94 11.32 -5.29
C LEU A 113 13.26 12.61 -6.04
N GLN A 114 14.36 13.27 -5.68
CA GLN A 114 14.80 14.52 -6.28
C GLN A 114 15.16 14.39 -7.78
N ASP A 115 15.52 13.16 -8.21
CA ASP A 115 16.00 12.88 -9.57
C ASP A 115 14.98 12.11 -10.43
N LYS A 116 13.76 11.91 -9.95
CA LYS A 116 12.76 11.11 -10.69
C LYS A 116 11.78 11.99 -11.42
N PRO A 117 11.59 11.74 -12.73
CA PRO A 117 10.55 12.42 -13.49
C PRO A 117 9.17 12.12 -12.87
N ALA A 118 8.30 13.11 -12.95
CA ALA A 118 6.90 12.96 -12.59
C ALA A 118 6.31 11.74 -13.31
N ASP A 119 5.53 10.95 -12.58
CA ASP A 119 4.81 9.80 -13.13
C ASP A 119 3.31 10.06 -13.06
N TYR A 120 2.54 9.37 -13.88
CA TYR A 120 1.10 9.58 -13.95
C TYR A 120 0.36 8.29 -14.30
N ILE A 121 -0.94 8.31 -14.07
CA ILE A 121 -1.89 7.30 -14.55
C ILE A 121 -2.79 7.99 -15.57
N GLU A 122 -2.98 7.37 -16.72
CA GLU A 122 -3.90 7.89 -17.75
C GLU A 122 -5.32 8.04 -17.17
N GLU A 123 -6.00 9.15 -17.47
CA GLU A 123 -7.29 9.50 -16.85
C GLU A 123 -8.34 8.40 -17.00
N LYS A 124 -8.44 7.77 -18.17
CA LYS A 124 -9.38 6.67 -18.43
C LYS A 124 -9.08 5.47 -17.51
N THR A 125 -7.81 5.08 -17.40
CA THR A 125 -7.35 4.00 -16.55
C THR A 125 -7.57 4.33 -15.07
N LEU A 126 -7.31 5.58 -14.68
CA LEU A 126 -7.52 6.04 -13.31
C LEU A 126 -9.00 5.96 -12.90
N LYS A 127 -9.92 6.40 -13.77
CA LYS A 127 -11.37 6.30 -13.53
C LYS A 127 -11.80 4.85 -13.34
N ALA A 128 -11.39 3.96 -14.25
CA ALA A 128 -11.71 2.55 -14.17
C ALA A 128 -11.15 1.92 -12.87
N LEU A 129 -9.89 2.24 -12.52
CA LEU A 129 -9.26 1.74 -11.30
C LEU A 129 -9.99 2.21 -10.04
N LEU A 130 -10.40 3.48 -9.96
CA LEU A 130 -11.15 4.00 -8.83
C LEU A 130 -12.53 3.36 -8.69
N GLN A 131 -13.19 3.01 -9.79
CA GLN A 131 -14.46 2.28 -9.78
C GLN A 131 -14.27 0.86 -9.23
N GLU A 132 -13.23 0.15 -9.68
CA GLU A 132 -12.92 -1.20 -9.16
C GLU A 132 -12.53 -1.15 -7.67
N LEU A 133 -11.72 -0.18 -7.25
CA LEU A 133 -11.38 0.00 -5.83
C LEU A 133 -12.60 0.33 -4.97
N SER A 134 -13.51 1.17 -5.47
CA SER A 134 -14.79 1.46 -4.78
C SER A 134 -15.66 0.21 -4.63
N TYR A 135 -15.71 -0.61 -5.69
CA TYR A 135 -16.41 -1.90 -5.63
C TYR A 135 -15.79 -2.82 -4.57
N LEU A 136 -14.45 -2.95 -4.54
CA LEU A 136 -13.75 -3.79 -3.55
C LEU A 136 -13.94 -3.29 -2.11
N LEU A 137 -13.92 -1.98 -1.87
CA LEU A 137 -14.23 -1.43 -0.55
C LEU A 137 -15.60 -1.88 -0.06
N ASN A 138 -16.61 -1.83 -0.94
CA ASN A 138 -17.97 -2.27 -0.62
C ASN A 138 -18.04 -3.80 -0.43
N GLU A 139 -17.42 -4.57 -1.32
CA GLU A 139 -17.40 -6.04 -1.26
C GLU A 139 -16.82 -6.57 0.06
N TYR A 140 -15.74 -5.95 0.53
CA TYR A 140 -15.09 -6.34 1.78
C TYR A 140 -15.60 -5.61 3.03
N GLY A 141 -16.54 -4.69 2.87
CA GLY A 141 -17.08 -3.90 3.99
C GLY A 141 -16.02 -2.99 4.63
N ILE A 142 -15.05 -2.52 3.84
CA ILE A 142 -13.94 -1.70 4.32
C ILE A 142 -14.33 -0.22 4.16
N GLY A 143 -14.56 0.47 5.29
CA GLY A 143 -14.74 1.91 5.31
C GLY A 143 -15.99 2.42 4.61
N LYS A 144 -16.04 3.73 4.44
CA LYS A 144 -17.08 4.43 3.68
C LYS A 144 -16.72 4.44 2.20
N ASN A 145 -17.73 4.53 1.34
CA ASN A 145 -17.56 4.64 -0.11
C ASN A 145 -16.43 5.60 -0.49
N LEU A 146 -15.54 5.16 -1.38
CA LEU A 146 -14.56 6.03 -1.98
C LEU A 146 -15.30 7.08 -2.84
N PRO A 147 -15.25 8.36 -2.50
CA PRO A 147 -15.87 9.38 -3.34
C PRO A 147 -15.04 9.53 -4.61
N VAL A 148 -15.38 8.74 -5.64
CA VAL A 148 -14.61 8.61 -6.90
C VAL A 148 -14.31 9.98 -7.51
N TYR A 149 -15.25 10.91 -7.45
CA TYR A 149 -15.06 12.26 -7.98
C TYR A 149 -14.01 13.05 -7.19
N GLU A 150 -14.08 13.04 -5.86
CA GLU A 150 -13.11 13.72 -5.00
C GLU A 150 -11.73 13.06 -5.08
N ALA A 151 -11.70 11.72 -5.14
CA ALA A 151 -10.48 10.97 -5.38
C ALA A 151 -9.83 11.34 -6.71
N LEU A 152 -10.61 11.42 -7.79
CA LEU A 152 -10.13 11.88 -9.11
C LEU A 152 -9.55 13.28 -9.04
N LYS A 153 -10.24 14.20 -8.37
CA LYS A 153 -9.80 15.60 -8.22
C LYS A 153 -8.48 15.67 -7.44
N LEU A 154 -8.37 14.94 -6.34
CA LEU A 154 -7.17 14.89 -5.52
C LEU A 154 -5.98 14.27 -6.28
N ILE A 155 -6.21 13.13 -6.95
CA ILE A 155 -5.16 12.43 -7.70
C ILE A 155 -4.74 13.24 -8.93
N LYS A 156 -5.65 13.95 -9.58
CA LYS A 156 -5.32 14.88 -10.67
C LYS A 156 -4.50 16.08 -10.21
N ALA A 157 -4.77 16.61 -9.01
CA ALA A 157 -3.95 17.66 -8.40
C ALA A 157 -2.52 17.17 -8.14
N CYS A 158 -2.35 15.85 -7.91
CA CYS A 158 -1.06 15.18 -7.72
C CYS A 158 -0.41 14.69 -9.03
N LYS A 159 -0.97 15.03 -10.17
CA LYS A 159 -0.65 14.53 -11.52
C LYS A 159 0.84 14.60 -11.89
N TYR A 160 1.59 15.50 -11.29
CA TYR A 160 2.98 15.78 -11.66
C TYR A 160 3.99 15.36 -10.59
N ALA A 161 3.53 15.06 -9.39
CA ALA A 161 4.35 14.48 -8.34
C ALA A 161 3.41 13.88 -7.27
N PRO A 162 3.29 12.57 -7.13
CA PRO A 162 2.68 11.98 -5.93
C PRO A 162 3.36 12.47 -4.64
N GLY A 163 4.64 12.90 -4.75
CA GLY A 163 5.32 13.69 -3.74
C GLY A 163 4.72 15.08 -3.47
N LEU A 164 4.00 15.71 -4.43
CA LEU A 164 3.39 17.02 -4.21
C LEU A 164 2.23 17.02 -3.19
N LEU A 165 1.57 15.90 -2.98
CA LEU A 165 0.66 15.79 -1.82
C LEU A 165 1.43 15.90 -0.51
N LEU A 166 2.62 15.37 -0.49
CA LEU A 166 3.55 15.59 0.59
C LEU A 166 4.03 17.06 0.55
N GLU A 167 4.39 17.62 -0.61
CA GLU A 167 4.90 19.01 -0.75
C GLU A 167 3.87 20.10 -0.46
N GLN A 168 2.61 19.97 -0.85
CA GLN A 168 1.57 20.96 -0.52
C GLN A 168 1.23 21.01 0.98
N ASN A 169 1.46 19.88 1.68
CA ASN A 169 1.28 19.82 3.12
C ASN A 169 2.61 19.80 3.88
N PHE A 170 3.74 19.62 3.18
CA PHE A 170 5.05 19.41 3.78
C PHE A 170 6.15 19.96 2.86
N LYS A 171 7.00 20.87 3.33
CA LYS A 171 8.19 21.35 2.61
C LYS A 171 9.30 20.30 2.64
N PHE A 172 9.90 19.96 1.48
CA PHE A 172 10.75 18.77 1.25
C PHE A 172 12.00 18.68 2.13
N GLY A 173 12.50 19.30 2.88
CA GLY A 173 13.57 19.14 3.90
C GLY A 173 13.00 18.92 5.29
N GLU A 174 11.77 19.40 5.52
CA GLU A 174 11.05 19.21 6.77
C GLU A 174 10.20 17.93 6.76
N GLU A 175 9.98 17.35 5.59
CA GLU A 175 9.08 16.22 5.34
C GLU A 175 9.56 14.93 5.97
N VAL A 176 10.84 14.61 5.83
CA VAL A 176 11.44 13.48 6.55
C VAL A 176 11.33 13.73 8.05
N LYS A 177 11.40 14.97 8.46
CA LYS A 177 11.24 15.40 9.86
C LYS A 177 9.77 15.28 10.27
N THR A 178 8.84 15.69 9.41
CA THR A 178 7.39 15.62 9.65
C THR A 178 6.88 14.19 9.57
N LEU A 179 7.35 13.37 8.62
CA LEU A 179 7.02 11.94 8.60
C LEU A 179 7.58 11.22 9.83
N ARG A 180 8.77 11.58 10.27
CA ARG A 180 9.31 11.11 11.56
C ARG A 180 8.51 11.59 12.76
N LEU A 181 7.99 12.81 12.72
CA LEU A 181 7.09 13.33 13.76
C LEU A 181 5.75 12.63 13.70
N MET A 182 5.15 12.47 12.51
CA MET A 182 3.93 11.68 12.33
C MET A 182 4.12 10.24 12.80
N LEU A 183 5.24 9.58 12.44
CA LEU A 183 5.54 8.23 12.92
C LEU A 183 5.78 8.16 14.44
N LYS A 184 6.18 9.27 15.09
CA LYS A 184 6.29 9.36 16.56
C LYS A 184 4.95 9.61 17.24
N GLU A 185 4.02 10.27 16.56
CA GLU A 185 2.67 10.57 17.06
C GLU A 185 1.68 9.44 16.74
N LEU A 186 2.07 8.47 15.87
CA LEU A 186 1.25 7.31 15.60
C LEU A 186 1.12 6.46 16.86
N PRO A 187 -0.05 5.89 17.12
CA PRO A 187 -0.20 4.87 18.13
C PRO A 187 0.66 3.66 17.73
N PRO A 188 1.77 3.38 18.45
CA PRO A 188 2.81 2.47 17.94
C PRO A 188 2.33 1.03 17.86
N GLN A 189 1.44 0.62 18.74
CA GLN A 189 0.89 -0.75 18.76
C GLN A 189 -0.04 -0.98 17.59
N GLU A 190 -0.94 -0.05 17.32
CA GLU A 190 -1.90 -0.09 16.22
C GLU A 190 -1.19 -0.03 14.87
N TYR A 191 -0.20 0.86 14.72
CA TYR A 191 0.65 0.90 13.54
C TYR A 191 1.38 -0.43 13.31
N ALA A 192 1.98 -0.99 14.36
CA ALA A 192 2.68 -2.27 14.28
C ALA A 192 1.72 -3.40 13.88
N ALA A 193 0.51 -3.43 14.47
CA ALA A 193 -0.52 -4.43 14.14
C ALA A 193 -0.95 -4.33 12.67
N ILE A 194 -1.33 -3.13 12.21
CA ILE A 194 -1.76 -2.88 10.83
C ILE A 194 -0.64 -3.25 9.84
N LYS A 195 0.58 -2.79 10.11
CA LYS A 195 1.73 -3.07 9.27
C LYS A 195 2.06 -4.56 9.23
N THR A 196 1.95 -5.26 10.36
CA THR A 196 2.20 -6.70 10.42
C THR A 196 1.20 -7.47 9.56
N VAL A 197 -0.10 -7.14 9.65
CA VAL A 197 -1.13 -7.76 8.80
C VAL A 197 -0.80 -7.54 7.33
N LEU A 198 -0.54 -6.30 6.92
CA LEU A 198 -0.21 -5.96 5.55
C LEU A 198 1.03 -6.72 5.05
N MET A 199 2.14 -6.66 5.79
CA MET A 199 3.40 -7.27 5.37
C MET A 199 3.29 -8.80 5.27
N LEU A 200 2.62 -9.45 6.21
CA LEU A 200 2.40 -10.90 6.17
C LEU A 200 1.48 -11.29 5.03
N ALA A 201 0.39 -10.56 4.81
CA ALA A 201 -0.54 -10.83 3.71
C ALA A 201 0.12 -10.69 2.34
N ASP A 202 0.82 -9.58 2.09
CA ASP A 202 1.55 -9.38 0.84
C ASP A 202 2.66 -10.43 0.67
N TRP A 203 3.37 -10.77 1.73
CA TRP A 203 4.39 -11.80 1.67
C TRP A 203 3.83 -13.18 1.32
N VAL A 204 2.71 -13.60 1.93
CA VAL A 204 2.02 -14.87 1.64
C VAL A 204 1.62 -14.92 0.17
N VAL A 205 0.95 -13.89 -0.33
CA VAL A 205 0.49 -13.81 -1.73
C VAL A 205 1.68 -13.75 -2.69
N SER A 206 2.73 -13.02 -2.35
CA SER A 206 3.90 -12.81 -3.20
C SER A 206 4.84 -14.02 -3.25
N SER A 207 4.94 -14.80 -2.17
CA SER A 207 5.87 -15.94 -2.09
C SER A 207 5.39 -17.17 -2.83
N LYS A 208 4.09 -17.33 -3.03
CA LYS A 208 3.43 -18.56 -3.55
C LYS A 208 3.82 -19.85 -2.79
N LYS A 209 4.50 -19.73 -1.63
CA LYS A 209 5.07 -20.86 -0.88
C LYS A 209 4.35 -21.14 0.44
N PHE A 210 3.59 -20.17 0.93
CA PHE A 210 2.94 -20.24 2.24
C PHE A 210 1.50 -19.73 2.13
N SER A 211 0.62 -20.27 2.95
CA SER A 211 -0.69 -19.72 3.23
C SER A 211 -0.70 -19.03 4.60
N ALA A 212 -1.69 -18.19 4.87
CA ALA A 212 -1.86 -17.63 6.21
C ALA A 212 -1.97 -18.75 7.27
N LYS A 213 -2.61 -19.87 6.92
CA LYS A 213 -2.72 -21.05 7.79
C LYS A 213 -1.36 -21.65 8.16
N ASP A 214 -0.42 -21.67 7.20
CA ASP A 214 0.93 -22.20 7.45
C ASP A 214 1.74 -21.31 8.41
N LEU A 215 1.48 -19.99 8.42
CA LEU A 215 2.16 -19.06 9.32
C LEU A 215 1.83 -19.31 10.80
N PHE A 216 0.64 -19.87 11.07
CA PHE A 216 0.11 -20.03 12.41
C PHE A 216 0.19 -21.47 12.93
N LEU A 217 0.50 -22.44 12.07
CA LEU A 217 0.84 -23.79 12.48
C LEU A 217 2.27 -23.78 13.07
N PHE A 218 2.52 -24.63 14.08
CA PHE A 218 3.81 -24.70 14.77
C PHE A 218 4.99 -24.91 13.80
N GLU A 219 4.80 -25.73 12.77
CA GLU A 219 5.80 -25.91 11.70
C GLU A 219 6.00 -24.65 10.85
N GLY A 220 4.93 -23.91 10.57
CA GLY A 220 4.97 -22.63 9.85
C GLY A 220 5.76 -21.58 10.64
N GLN A 221 5.59 -21.51 11.95
CA GLN A 221 6.35 -20.60 12.81
C GLN A 221 7.85 -20.90 12.78
N ASN A 222 8.26 -22.16 12.76
CA ASN A 222 9.67 -22.52 12.64
C ASN A 222 10.24 -22.19 11.27
N LYS A 223 9.49 -22.40 10.18
CA LYS A 223 9.87 -21.97 8.83
C LYS A 223 9.96 -20.45 8.71
N LEU A 224 9.01 -19.71 9.31
CA LEU A 224 9.03 -18.26 9.37
C LEU A 224 10.23 -17.73 10.16
N LYS A 225 10.52 -18.32 11.35
CA LYS A 225 11.72 -17.98 12.14
C LYS A 225 13.00 -18.22 11.34
N ALA A 226 13.12 -19.36 10.69
CA ALA A 226 14.29 -19.68 9.85
C ALA A 226 14.44 -18.70 8.68
N TYR A 227 13.34 -18.34 8.00
CA TYR A 227 13.34 -17.36 6.92
C TYR A 227 13.71 -15.95 7.41
N LEU A 228 13.11 -15.48 8.52
CA LEU A 228 13.43 -14.18 9.10
C LEU A 228 14.88 -14.11 9.59
N SER A 229 15.38 -15.18 10.19
CA SER A 229 16.79 -15.25 10.60
C SER A 229 17.76 -15.14 9.42
N GLN A 230 17.44 -15.75 8.29
CA GLN A 230 18.25 -15.63 7.06
C GLN A 230 18.20 -14.25 6.42
N LYS A 231 17.10 -13.48 6.59
CA LYS A 231 16.94 -12.13 6.01
C LYS A 231 17.43 -11.01 6.91
N ILE A 232 17.42 -11.20 8.22
CA ILE A 232 17.85 -10.19 9.21
C ILE A 232 19.38 -10.21 9.39
N LEU A 233 20.02 -11.35 9.10
CA LEU A 233 21.49 -11.52 9.21
C LEU A 233 22.25 -11.17 7.91
N ARG A 234 21.56 -10.65 6.88
CA ARG A 234 22.13 -10.06 5.67
C ARG A 234 21.79 -8.57 5.60
#